data_8d4047dac8dd36a6a70095282ea55aad
#
_entry.id   8d4047dac8dd36a6a70095282ea55aad
#
_cell.length_a   1.000
_cell.length_b   1.000
_cell.length_c   1.000
_cell.angle_alpha   90.00
_cell.angle_beta   90.00
_cell.angle_gamma   90.00
#
_symmetry.space_group_name_H-M   'P 1'
#
loop_
_entity.id
_entity.type
_entity.pdbx_description
1 polymer ?
#
loop_
_entity_poly.entity_id
_entity_poly.type
_entity_poly.pdbx_seq_one_letter_code
_entity_poly.pdbx_strand_id
1 'polypeptide(L)'
;MASISSANKRIQQIQNHLTRNPTSEGYLGAAYNSLFGICPESALHSGHLVSSVLKAHGVKHIFCLSGGHISPILVAAEEDEIRIIDVRHEVNAVFAADAMARLTGIPGVAAVTAGPGVTNTITAVKNAQMAQVPLVLLGGAAATIMKGRGSLQDIDQRAVLEPIVKKCFTISTVRDIVPMMREAFQVASSGVPGPVFIELPLDVLYCPLDIMVEMGWFERTRRGRLTDADKKNVVIPEEALQMNYQLDQYLNSLREDSTVFLRKETPNSNPLYVQAYLGIKLKYVHGNTPIMDLTKLDFSPLPVHIPLPKQSEIEKTINLLKNAKTPVLVLGSQVTIDAPLMNRLVESVNQLGMPTFLGGMARGLLGRNGKYFIRQGRTNALAESDCVILCGAVTDFRLGYGRSLPKNVPVVAVNRSVEMLNLNTDLYWSPTIASQSDPCQFLLELAAAAAVAAPSTSIHQALPSWLNKLKAEELKKELVNAAKCNEPAFGTGDQQGVELINPLKLFSELEKSLPTNSILVADGGDFVATAAYTLRPRGEIFIDNFFFWEQKGSDFFFLVFFLYRSFVMVGSWCLRNIRCRWWFCISSSLAFSRKRNLDHLG
;
A
#
# COMPACT_ATOMS: atom_id res chain seq x y z
N MET A 1 -6.57 -14.52 -25.58
CA MET A 1 -7.36 -14.31 -26.84
C MET A 1 -8.79 -14.81 -26.76
N ALA A 2 -9.14 -15.84 -25.98
CA ALA A 2 -10.53 -16.33 -25.84
C ALA A 2 -11.42 -15.42 -24.97
N SER A 3 -10.90 -14.72 -23.96
CA SER A 3 -11.66 -13.84 -23.05
C SER A 3 -12.08 -12.52 -23.71
N ILE A 4 -11.22 -11.94 -24.53
CA ILE A 4 -11.54 -10.73 -25.31
C ILE A 4 -12.67 -11.00 -26.31
N SER A 5 -12.75 -12.22 -26.86
CA SER A 5 -13.84 -12.66 -27.74
C SER A 5 -15.17 -12.75 -27.00
N SER A 6 -15.19 -13.13 -25.73
CA SER A 6 -16.43 -13.24 -24.93
C SER A 6 -16.96 -11.87 -24.51
N ALA A 7 -16.10 -10.95 -24.08
CA ALA A 7 -16.47 -9.58 -23.76
C ALA A 7 -16.96 -8.82 -25.00
N ASN A 8 -16.27 -8.94 -26.13
CA ASN A 8 -16.71 -8.35 -27.40
C ASN A 8 -18.03 -8.97 -27.93
N LYS A 9 -18.26 -10.26 -27.72
CA LYS A 9 -19.56 -10.87 -28.03
C LYS A 9 -20.70 -10.33 -27.16
N ARG A 10 -20.46 -10.11 -25.86
CA ARG A 10 -21.45 -9.51 -24.95
C ARG A 10 -21.71 -8.04 -25.32
N ILE A 11 -20.68 -7.26 -25.59
CA ILE A 11 -20.80 -5.87 -26.07
C ILE A 11 -21.58 -5.83 -27.37
N GLN A 12 -21.30 -6.72 -28.31
CA GLN A 12 -22.04 -6.81 -29.57
C GLN A 12 -23.49 -7.29 -29.40
N GLN A 13 -23.76 -8.18 -28.43
CA GLN A 13 -25.15 -8.56 -28.08
C GLN A 13 -25.90 -7.40 -27.44
N ILE A 14 -25.25 -6.61 -26.57
CA ILE A 14 -25.85 -5.40 -25.98
C ILE A 14 -26.08 -4.34 -27.06
N GLN A 15 -25.11 -4.08 -27.94
CA GLN A 15 -25.27 -3.17 -29.08
C GLN A 15 -26.38 -3.62 -30.03
N ASN A 16 -26.49 -4.92 -30.34
CA ASN A 16 -27.56 -5.47 -31.18
C ASN A 16 -28.93 -5.43 -30.50
N HIS A 17 -28.99 -5.46 -29.18
CA HIS A 17 -30.24 -5.31 -28.43
C HIS A 17 -30.71 -3.85 -28.40
N LEU A 18 -29.76 -2.92 -28.30
CA LEU A 18 -30.01 -1.47 -28.33
C LEU A 18 -30.39 -0.95 -29.74
N THR A 19 -29.91 -1.61 -30.80
CA THR A 19 -30.24 -1.26 -32.19
C THR A 19 -31.52 -1.92 -32.71
N ARG A 20 -32.12 -2.88 -31.98
CA ARG A 20 -33.38 -3.51 -32.33
C ARG A 20 -34.57 -2.64 -31.90
N ASN A 21 -35.06 -1.86 -32.87
CA ASN A 21 -36.34 -1.14 -32.90
C ASN A 21 -36.55 0.01 -31.89
N PRO A 22 -36.27 1.25 -32.27
CA PRO A 22 -36.69 2.44 -31.50
C PRO A 22 -38.23 2.66 -31.50
N THR A 23 -39.00 1.82 -32.16
CA THR A 23 -40.44 2.01 -32.31
C THR A 23 -41.33 1.29 -31.28
N SER A 24 -40.73 0.46 -30.38
CA SER A 24 -41.48 -0.22 -29.31
C SER A 24 -41.36 0.44 -27.93
N GLU A 25 -40.40 1.34 -27.75
CA GLU A 25 -40.34 2.18 -26.56
C GLU A 25 -41.34 3.34 -26.77
N GLY A 26 -42.47 3.29 -26.09
CA GLY A 26 -43.44 4.39 -26.12
C GLY A 26 -42.79 5.72 -25.78
N TYR A 27 -43.45 6.83 -26.10
CA TYR A 27 -43.03 8.21 -25.83
C TYR A 27 -42.45 8.43 -24.41
N LEU A 28 -42.88 7.64 -23.46
CA LEU A 28 -42.41 7.66 -22.05
C LEU A 28 -40.99 7.11 -21.86
N GLY A 29 -40.61 6.07 -22.61
CA GLY A 29 -39.23 5.55 -22.56
C GLY A 29 -38.23 6.50 -23.20
N ALA A 30 -38.61 7.14 -24.31
CA ALA A 30 -37.78 8.16 -24.95
C ALA A 30 -37.67 9.43 -24.10
N ALA A 31 -38.73 9.84 -23.41
CA ALA A 31 -38.72 10.96 -22.46
C ALA A 31 -37.88 10.64 -21.22
N TYR A 32 -37.98 9.43 -20.70
CA TYR A 32 -37.16 8.95 -19.59
C TYR A 32 -35.65 8.97 -19.94
N ASN A 33 -35.29 8.40 -21.09
CA ASN A 33 -33.91 8.40 -21.58
C ASN A 33 -33.39 9.81 -21.90
N SER A 34 -34.26 10.71 -22.38
CA SER A 34 -33.94 12.11 -22.64
C SER A 34 -33.73 12.91 -21.33
N LEU A 35 -34.53 12.64 -20.31
CA LEU A 35 -34.50 13.35 -19.03
C LEU A 35 -33.38 12.87 -18.09
N PHE A 36 -33.22 11.58 -17.98
CA PHE A 36 -32.30 11.00 -17.03
C PHE A 36 -30.99 10.54 -17.66
N GLY A 37 -31.00 10.29 -18.99
CA GLY A 37 -29.78 9.86 -19.71
C GLY A 37 -29.14 8.59 -19.16
N ILE A 38 -29.93 7.81 -18.42
CA ILE A 38 -29.49 6.60 -17.73
C ILE A 38 -30.04 5.42 -18.50
N CYS A 39 -29.18 4.52 -18.96
CA CYS A 39 -29.62 3.27 -19.55
C CYS A 39 -29.91 2.25 -18.45
N PRO A 40 -31.16 1.97 -18.11
CA PRO A 40 -31.51 1.04 -17.05
C PRO A 40 -31.13 -0.41 -17.38
N GLU A 41 -30.82 -0.71 -18.64
CA GLU A 41 -30.45 -2.04 -19.13
C GLU A 41 -28.93 -2.27 -19.16
N SER A 42 -28.11 -1.27 -18.78
CA SER A 42 -26.66 -1.45 -18.70
C SER A 42 -26.31 -2.41 -17.57
N ALA A 43 -25.74 -3.56 -17.91
CA ALA A 43 -25.16 -4.49 -16.93
C ALA A 43 -23.84 -3.97 -16.36
N LEU A 44 -23.32 -2.87 -16.91
CA LEU A 44 -22.06 -2.27 -16.45
C LEU A 44 -22.34 -1.33 -15.27
N HIS A 45 -21.66 -1.60 -14.17
CA HIS A 45 -21.58 -0.71 -13.03
C HIS A 45 -20.19 -0.03 -13.00
N SER A 46 -20.05 1.05 -12.24
CA SER A 46 -18.81 1.85 -12.25
C SER A 46 -17.60 1.15 -11.63
N GLY A 47 -17.80 0.00 -10.99
CA GLY A 47 -16.71 -0.89 -10.59
C GLY A 47 -15.78 -1.26 -11.74
N HIS A 48 -16.29 -1.37 -12.97
CA HIS A 48 -15.48 -1.65 -14.17
C HIS A 48 -14.47 -0.52 -14.49
N LEU A 49 -14.82 0.74 -14.21
CA LEU A 49 -13.87 1.85 -14.36
C LEU A 49 -12.74 1.75 -13.34
N VAL A 50 -13.07 1.43 -12.10
CA VAL A 50 -12.08 1.21 -11.03
C VAL A 50 -11.16 0.06 -11.43
N SER A 51 -11.72 -1.09 -11.80
CA SER A 51 -10.96 -2.29 -12.19
C SER A 51 -10.06 -2.03 -13.40
N SER A 52 -10.56 -1.32 -14.42
CA SER A 52 -9.76 -0.98 -15.62
C SER A 52 -8.56 -0.11 -15.29
N VAL A 53 -8.70 0.87 -14.38
CA VAL A 53 -7.56 1.67 -13.90
C VAL A 53 -6.57 0.78 -13.14
N LEU A 54 -7.04 -0.06 -12.22
CA LEU A 54 -6.18 -0.98 -11.46
C LEU A 54 -5.36 -1.88 -12.40
N LYS A 55 -6.03 -2.46 -13.39
CA LYS A 55 -5.41 -3.33 -14.41
C LYS A 55 -4.36 -2.60 -15.23
N ALA A 56 -4.66 -1.38 -15.67
CA ALA A 56 -3.73 -0.55 -16.45
C ALA A 56 -2.48 -0.17 -15.63
N HIS A 57 -2.61 -0.06 -14.30
CA HIS A 57 -1.47 0.19 -13.39
C HIS A 57 -0.74 -1.09 -12.96
N GLY A 58 -1.06 -2.24 -13.56
CA GLY A 58 -0.38 -3.52 -13.29
C GLY A 58 -0.78 -4.18 -11.97
N VAL A 59 -1.86 -3.74 -11.33
CA VAL A 59 -2.38 -4.36 -10.11
C VAL A 59 -2.90 -5.76 -10.43
N LYS A 60 -2.39 -6.76 -9.73
CA LYS A 60 -2.79 -8.17 -9.88
C LYS A 60 -3.56 -8.71 -8.70
N HIS A 61 -3.55 -8.01 -7.58
CA HIS A 61 -4.16 -8.46 -6.34
C HIS A 61 -4.85 -7.28 -5.65
N ILE A 62 -6.08 -7.51 -5.16
CA ILE A 62 -6.78 -6.64 -4.23
C ILE A 62 -6.94 -7.40 -2.93
N PHE A 63 -6.49 -6.80 -1.83
CA PHE A 63 -6.69 -7.34 -0.50
C PHE A 63 -7.92 -6.69 0.12
N CYS A 64 -8.88 -7.48 0.60
CA CYS A 64 -10.13 -6.91 1.07
C CYS A 64 -10.75 -7.67 2.24
N LEU A 65 -11.58 -6.98 2.99
CA LEU A 65 -12.69 -7.58 3.71
C LEU A 65 -13.96 -7.12 3.01
N SER A 66 -14.69 -8.08 2.42
CA SER A 66 -15.83 -7.80 1.55
C SER A 66 -16.96 -7.08 2.30
N GLY A 67 -17.69 -6.23 1.58
CA GLY A 67 -18.86 -5.54 2.10
C GLY A 67 -19.66 -4.89 0.98
N GLY A 68 -20.95 -4.62 1.22
CA GLY A 68 -21.87 -4.13 0.20
C GLY A 68 -21.39 -2.86 -0.52
N HIS A 69 -20.74 -1.94 0.19
CA HIS A 69 -20.29 -0.67 -0.39
C HIS A 69 -19.20 -0.81 -1.47
N ILE A 70 -18.47 -1.94 -1.52
CA ILE A 70 -17.37 -2.16 -2.46
C ILE A 70 -17.60 -3.34 -3.40
N SER A 71 -18.73 -4.04 -3.28
CA SER A 71 -19.02 -5.23 -4.10
C SER A 71 -18.87 -5.01 -5.61
N PRO A 72 -19.30 -3.88 -6.20
CA PRO A 72 -19.09 -3.65 -7.63
C PRO A 72 -17.62 -3.64 -8.04
N ILE A 73 -16.73 -3.15 -7.17
CA ILE A 73 -15.29 -3.16 -7.45
C ILE A 73 -14.77 -4.59 -7.51
N LEU A 74 -15.19 -5.43 -6.53
CA LEU A 74 -14.71 -6.81 -6.43
C LEU A 74 -15.20 -7.65 -7.61
N VAL A 75 -16.46 -7.50 -7.99
CA VAL A 75 -17.03 -8.21 -9.16
C VAL A 75 -16.30 -7.85 -10.45
N ALA A 76 -16.11 -6.55 -10.71
CA ALA A 76 -15.38 -6.11 -11.91
C ALA A 76 -13.90 -6.52 -11.89
N ALA A 77 -13.27 -6.50 -10.73
CA ALA A 77 -11.88 -6.91 -10.60
C ALA A 77 -11.68 -8.42 -10.90
N GLU A 78 -12.62 -9.27 -10.46
CA GLU A 78 -12.61 -10.70 -10.80
C GLU A 78 -12.79 -10.93 -12.30
N GLU A 79 -13.69 -10.19 -12.95
CA GLU A 79 -13.89 -10.25 -14.42
C GLU A 79 -12.63 -9.78 -15.18
N ASP A 80 -11.88 -8.86 -14.64
CA ASP A 80 -10.60 -8.36 -15.18
C ASP A 80 -9.38 -9.21 -14.82
N GLU A 81 -9.60 -10.38 -14.21
CA GLU A 81 -8.55 -11.32 -13.77
C GLU A 81 -7.63 -10.75 -12.66
N ILE A 82 -8.08 -9.74 -11.93
CA ILE A 82 -7.41 -9.26 -10.71
C ILE A 82 -7.84 -10.17 -9.56
N ARG A 83 -6.87 -10.82 -8.92
CA ARG A 83 -7.15 -11.76 -7.84
C ARG A 83 -7.62 -11.04 -6.58
N ILE A 84 -8.79 -11.42 -6.08
CA ILE A 84 -9.33 -10.98 -4.80
C ILE A 84 -8.79 -11.86 -3.68
N ILE A 85 -8.19 -11.24 -2.66
CA ILE A 85 -7.68 -11.94 -1.49
C ILE A 85 -8.46 -11.46 -0.28
N ASP A 86 -9.39 -12.29 0.17
CA ASP A 86 -10.22 -12.05 1.35
C ASP A 86 -9.41 -12.25 2.63
N VAL A 87 -9.54 -11.31 3.56
CA VAL A 87 -8.89 -11.33 4.87
C VAL A 87 -9.93 -11.41 5.99
N ARG A 88 -9.49 -11.56 7.24
CA ARG A 88 -10.40 -11.65 8.40
C ARG A 88 -10.45 -10.37 9.24
N HIS A 89 -9.65 -9.38 8.88
CA HIS A 89 -9.66 -8.03 9.47
C HIS A 89 -9.07 -7.04 8.47
N GLU A 90 -9.63 -5.83 8.38
CA GLU A 90 -9.23 -4.82 7.39
C GLU A 90 -7.78 -4.35 7.55
N VAL A 91 -7.26 -4.34 8.78
CA VAL A 91 -5.84 -4.03 9.03
C VAL A 91 -4.93 -4.99 8.26
N ASN A 92 -5.32 -6.27 8.16
CA ASN A 92 -4.55 -7.27 7.42
C ASN A 92 -4.59 -7.04 5.91
N ALA A 93 -5.70 -6.52 5.36
CA ALA A 93 -5.77 -6.14 3.96
C ALA A 93 -4.74 -5.06 3.63
N VAL A 94 -4.63 -4.04 4.49
CA VAL A 94 -3.70 -2.94 4.27
C VAL A 94 -2.24 -3.39 4.45
N PHE A 95 -1.92 -4.21 5.47
CA PHE A 95 -0.57 -4.76 5.60
C PHE A 95 -0.18 -5.66 4.45
N ALA A 96 -1.13 -6.43 3.91
CA ALA A 96 -0.91 -7.24 2.73
C ALA A 96 -0.61 -6.40 1.48
N ALA A 97 -1.37 -5.33 1.29
CA ALA A 97 -1.14 -4.37 0.22
C ALA A 97 0.23 -3.65 0.40
N ASP A 98 0.58 -3.26 1.63
CA ASP A 98 1.89 -2.69 1.97
C ASP A 98 3.03 -3.64 1.59
N ALA A 99 2.97 -4.90 2.01
CA ALA A 99 3.97 -5.91 1.65
C ALA A 99 4.07 -6.09 0.14
N MET A 100 2.93 -6.15 -0.57
CA MET A 100 2.90 -6.31 -2.03
C MET A 100 3.56 -5.14 -2.75
N ALA A 101 3.32 -3.90 -2.29
CA ALA A 101 3.97 -2.73 -2.85
C ALA A 101 5.50 -2.79 -2.70
N ARG A 102 6.00 -3.19 -1.53
CA ARG A 102 7.44 -3.34 -1.28
C ARG A 102 8.08 -4.42 -2.15
N LEU A 103 7.35 -5.52 -2.41
CA LEU A 103 7.86 -6.65 -3.19
C LEU A 103 7.86 -6.39 -4.70
N THR A 104 6.91 -5.61 -5.19
CA THR A 104 6.68 -5.44 -6.63
C THR A 104 7.07 -4.08 -7.17
N GLY A 105 7.16 -3.05 -6.32
CA GLY A 105 7.30 -1.65 -6.73
C GLY A 105 6.00 -1.04 -7.30
N ILE A 106 4.91 -1.82 -7.40
CA ILE A 106 3.59 -1.36 -7.83
C ILE A 106 2.80 -0.94 -6.57
N PRO A 107 2.07 0.19 -6.57
CA PRO A 107 1.26 0.56 -5.42
C PRO A 107 0.31 -0.56 -4.98
N GLY A 108 0.38 -0.92 -3.70
CA GLY A 108 -0.48 -1.96 -3.13
C GLY A 108 -1.93 -1.45 -3.02
N VAL A 109 -2.90 -2.34 -3.26
CA VAL A 109 -4.32 -1.98 -3.24
C VAL A 109 -5.06 -2.76 -2.16
N ALA A 110 -5.70 -2.03 -1.25
CA ALA A 110 -6.64 -2.59 -0.29
C ALA A 110 -8.03 -2.00 -0.52
N ALA A 111 -9.08 -2.82 -0.39
CA ALA A 111 -10.47 -2.39 -0.51
C ALA A 111 -11.26 -2.79 0.74
N VAL A 112 -11.95 -1.83 1.34
CA VAL A 112 -12.69 -2.01 2.59
C VAL A 112 -14.06 -1.34 2.54
N THR A 113 -15.01 -1.88 3.28
CA THR A 113 -16.35 -1.30 3.36
C THR A 113 -16.34 0.04 4.11
N ALA A 114 -17.45 0.74 4.09
CA ALA A 114 -17.61 2.05 4.76
C ALA A 114 -17.50 1.96 6.29
N GLY A 115 -17.24 3.10 6.92
CA GLY A 115 -17.29 3.29 8.37
C GLY A 115 -16.25 2.46 9.11
N PRO A 116 -16.68 1.46 9.91
CA PRO A 116 -15.73 0.62 10.67
C PRO A 116 -14.72 -0.11 9.78
N GLY A 117 -15.07 -0.45 8.54
CA GLY A 117 -14.11 -1.02 7.59
C GLY A 117 -12.94 -0.08 7.34
N VAL A 118 -13.20 1.21 7.15
CA VAL A 118 -12.15 2.22 6.98
C VAL A 118 -11.41 2.50 8.29
N THR A 119 -12.10 2.66 9.41
CA THR A 119 -11.42 2.98 10.69
C THR A 119 -10.52 1.87 11.18
N ASN A 120 -10.85 0.60 10.90
CA ASN A 120 -9.99 -0.54 11.22
C ASN A 120 -8.65 -0.54 10.46
N THR A 121 -8.49 0.29 9.43
CA THR A 121 -7.24 0.36 8.64
C THR A 121 -6.23 1.35 9.20
N ILE A 122 -6.59 2.24 10.12
CA ILE A 122 -5.80 3.41 10.56
C ILE A 122 -4.36 3.03 10.90
N THR A 123 -4.17 2.02 11.73
CA THR A 123 -2.82 1.60 12.17
C THR A 123 -1.95 1.19 11.00
N ALA A 124 -2.47 0.38 10.08
CA ALA A 124 -1.69 -0.10 8.94
C ALA A 124 -1.44 1.00 7.90
N VAL A 125 -2.40 1.92 7.69
CA VAL A 125 -2.21 3.10 6.83
C VAL A 125 -1.13 4.02 7.41
N LYS A 126 -1.14 4.25 8.73
CA LYS A 126 -0.09 5.03 9.40
C LYS A 126 1.27 4.35 9.27
N ASN A 127 1.33 3.03 9.38
CA ASN A 127 2.56 2.28 9.14
C ASN A 127 3.09 2.48 7.71
N ALA A 128 2.21 2.34 6.70
CA ALA A 128 2.59 2.58 5.30
C ALA A 128 3.09 4.01 5.06
N GLN A 129 2.49 5.02 5.72
CA GLN A 129 2.97 6.40 5.68
C GLN A 129 4.39 6.53 6.24
N MET A 130 4.64 5.99 7.44
CA MET A 130 5.94 6.05 8.09
C MET A 130 7.01 5.26 7.34
N ALA A 131 6.63 4.15 6.75
CA ALA A 131 7.51 3.31 5.93
C ALA A 131 7.68 3.82 4.49
N GLN A 132 6.95 4.89 4.11
CA GLN A 132 7.01 5.50 2.79
C GLN A 132 6.65 4.52 1.67
N VAL A 133 5.61 3.72 1.88
CA VAL A 133 5.14 2.71 0.95
C VAL A 133 3.99 3.24 0.11
N PRO A 134 4.05 3.14 -1.23
CA PRO A 134 2.95 3.56 -2.09
C PRO A 134 1.77 2.59 -1.91
N LEU A 135 0.64 3.10 -1.43
CA LEU A 135 -0.55 2.32 -1.13
C LEU A 135 -1.81 3.08 -1.54
N VAL A 136 -2.75 2.39 -2.17
CA VAL A 136 -4.07 2.91 -2.52
C VAL A 136 -5.12 2.18 -1.69
N LEU A 137 -5.74 2.89 -0.76
CA LEU A 137 -6.86 2.41 0.03
C LEU A 137 -8.17 2.84 -0.62
N LEU A 138 -8.96 1.88 -1.10
CA LEU A 138 -10.30 2.06 -1.62
C LEU A 138 -11.29 1.85 -0.48
N GLY A 139 -11.98 2.90 -0.06
CA GLY A 139 -13.01 2.84 0.97
C GLY A 139 -14.39 3.05 0.36
N GLY A 140 -15.31 2.12 0.59
CA GLY A 140 -16.72 2.36 0.32
C GLY A 140 -17.26 3.50 1.18
N ALA A 141 -18.34 4.14 0.74
CA ALA A 141 -19.02 5.18 1.49
C ALA A 141 -20.52 5.11 1.29
N ALA A 142 -21.28 5.70 2.23
CA ALA A 142 -22.71 5.89 2.08
C ALA A 142 -23.03 6.65 0.78
N ALA A 143 -24.19 6.38 0.19
CA ALA A 143 -24.66 7.09 -0.98
C ALA A 143 -24.63 8.61 -0.77
N THR A 144 -24.17 9.37 -1.77
CA THR A 144 -23.98 10.83 -1.66
C THR A 144 -25.25 11.56 -1.19
N ILE A 145 -26.41 11.09 -1.64
CA ILE A 145 -27.72 11.63 -1.27
C ILE A 145 -28.16 11.27 0.15
N MET A 146 -27.57 10.22 0.75
CA MET A 146 -27.91 9.71 2.08
C MET A 146 -26.87 10.08 3.13
N LYS A 147 -25.80 10.75 2.74
CA LYS A 147 -24.73 11.17 3.65
C LYS A 147 -25.25 12.15 4.70
N GLY A 148 -24.93 11.91 5.98
CA GLY A 148 -25.43 12.69 7.11
C GLY A 148 -26.90 12.47 7.50
N ARG A 149 -27.56 11.45 6.92
CA ARG A 149 -28.97 11.13 7.17
C ARG A 149 -29.18 9.84 7.96
N GLY A 150 -28.14 9.32 8.60
CA GLY A 150 -28.19 8.06 9.36
C GLY A 150 -28.08 6.82 8.49
N SER A 151 -27.42 6.94 7.35
CA SER A 151 -27.10 5.81 6.49
C SER A 151 -26.21 4.78 7.21
N LEU A 152 -26.30 3.53 6.80
CA LEU A 152 -25.47 2.48 7.36
C LEU A 152 -23.97 2.82 7.18
N GLN A 153 -23.22 2.79 8.28
CA GLN A 153 -21.76 3.01 8.29
C GLN A 153 -21.32 4.40 7.79
N ASP A 154 -22.20 5.40 7.84
CA ASP A 154 -21.91 6.78 7.44
C ASP A 154 -21.12 7.51 8.53
N ILE A 155 -19.86 7.80 8.26
CA ILE A 155 -18.96 8.61 9.08
C ILE A 155 -18.13 9.54 8.20
N ASP A 156 -17.52 10.56 8.76
CA ASP A 156 -16.54 11.38 8.06
C ASP A 156 -15.19 10.65 7.99
N GLN A 157 -15.08 9.74 7.01
CA GLN A 157 -13.89 8.91 6.79
C GLN A 157 -12.68 9.76 6.38
N ARG A 158 -12.92 10.84 5.67
CA ARG A 158 -11.87 11.75 5.21
C ARG A 158 -11.18 12.41 6.40
N ALA A 159 -11.92 12.99 7.33
CA ALA A 159 -11.35 13.64 8.52
C ALA A 159 -10.49 12.69 9.35
N VAL A 160 -10.84 11.39 9.38
CA VAL A 160 -10.09 10.36 10.10
C VAL A 160 -8.77 10.02 9.40
N LEU A 161 -8.74 9.95 8.08
CA LEU A 161 -7.57 9.49 7.33
C LEU A 161 -6.65 10.62 6.83
N GLU A 162 -7.15 11.84 6.66
CA GLU A 162 -6.39 12.97 6.11
C GLU A 162 -5.01 13.19 6.76
N PRO A 163 -4.84 13.08 8.10
CA PRO A 163 -3.53 13.28 8.73
C PRO A 163 -2.52 12.13 8.52
N ILE A 164 -2.97 10.99 8.01
CA ILE A 164 -2.14 9.78 7.86
C ILE A 164 -1.99 9.29 6.42
N VAL A 165 -2.52 10.05 5.45
CA VAL A 165 -2.36 9.77 4.01
C VAL A 165 -1.74 10.98 3.31
N LYS A 166 -1.22 10.77 2.10
CA LYS A 166 -0.71 11.87 1.26
C LYS A 166 -1.83 12.74 0.70
N LYS A 167 -2.96 12.11 0.35
CA LYS A 167 -4.14 12.79 -0.19
C LYS A 167 -5.37 11.91 0.00
N CYS A 168 -6.50 12.55 0.31
CA CYS A 168 -7.82 11.96 0.26
C CYS A 168 -8.52 12.40 -1.03
N PHE A 169 -9.12 11.45 -1.73
CA PHE A 169 -9.96 11.68 -2.90
C PHE A 169 -11.39 11.27 -2.56
N THR A 170 -12.36 12.12 -2.83
CA THR A 170 -13.78 11.80 -2.71
C THR A 170 -14.39 11.81 -4.10
N ILE A 171 -14.78 10.65 -4.59
CA ILE A 171 -15.43 10.50 -5.89
C ILE A 171 -16.88 10.96 -5.76
N SER A 172 -17.26 11.97 -6.50
CA SER A 172 -18.62 12.53 -6.45
C SER A 172 -19.47 12.13 -7.64
N THR A 173 -18.85 11.84 -8.78
CA THR A 173 -19.52 11.43 -10.01
C THR A 173 -18.77 10.30 -10.71
N VAL A 174 -19.46 9.55 -11.53
CA VAL A 174 -18.86 8.44 -12.31
C VAL A 174 -17.71 8.91 -13.19
N ARG A 175 -17.82 10.09 -13.80
CA ARG A 175 -16.77 10.67 -14.65
C ARG A 175 -15.49 11.03 -13.89
N ASP A 176 -15.55 11.18 -12.57
CA ASP A 176 -14.40 11.53 -11.74
C ASP A 176 -13.55 10.29 -11.40
N ILE A 177 -14.08 9.07 -11.56
CA ILE A 177 -13.41 7.83 -11.18
C ILE A 177 -12.05 7.70 -11.87
N VAL A 178 -12.03 7.68 -13.20
CA VAL A 178 -10.79 7.43 -13.95
C VAL A 178 -9.71 8.50 -13.68
N PRO A 179 -9.99 9.80 -13.82
CA PRO A 179 -8.97 10.81 -13.59
C PRO A 179 -8.47 10.83 -12.14
N MET A 180 -9.36 10.72 -11.13
CA MET A 180 -8.96 10.74 -9.73
C MET A 180 -8.22 9.45 -9.31
N MET A 181 -8.61 8.30 -9.84
CA MET A 181 -7.88 7.05 -9.61
C MET A 181 -6.46 7.11 -10.19
N ARG A 182 -6.31 7.58 -11.41
CA ARG A 182 -4.98 7.77 -12.05
C ARG A 182 -4.12 8.74 -11.25
N GLU A 183 -4.69 9.86 -10.82
CA GLU A 183 -4.00 10.83 -9.96
C GLU A 183 -3.61 10.20 -8.61
N ALA A 184 -4.47 9.37 -8.01
CA ALA A 184 -4.18 8.70 -6.76
C ALA A 184 -2.95 7.78 -6.86
N PHE A 185 -2.83 7.00 -7.93
CA PHE A 185 -1.64 6.18 -8.19
C PHE A 185 -0.38 7.03 -8.40
N GLN A 186 -0.50 8.12 -9.14
CA GLN A 186 0.59 9.09 -9.33
C GLN A 186 1.03 9.68 -8.00
N VAL A 187 0.10 10.18 -7.18
CA VAL A 187 0.39 10.79 -5.87
C VAL A 187 1.00 9.79 -4.92
N ALA A 188 0.47 8.54 -4.87
CA ALA A 188 1.02 7.49 -4.01
C ALA A 188 2.51 7.23 -4.29
N SER A 189 2.93 7.29 -5.55
CA SER A 189 4.28 6.92 -6.00
C SER A 189 5.24 8.10 -6.13
N SER A 190 4.74 9.33 -6.32
CA SER A 190 5.58 10.52 -6.61
C SER A 190 6.28 11.05 -5.36
N GLY A 191 7.46 11.63 -5.54
CA GLY A 191 8.27 12.23 -4.48
C GLY A 191 8.61 11.20 -3.39
N VAL A 192 8.21 11.49 -2.16
CA VAL A 192 8.21 10.51 -1.06
C VAL A 192 6.95 9.65 -1.21
N PRO A 193 7.06 8.34 -1.49
CA PRO A 193 5.89 7.48 -1.61
C PRO A 193 5.09 7.41 -0.31
N GLY A 194 3.82 7.05 -0.42
CA GLY A 194 2.97 6.92 0.75
C GLY A 194 1.53 6.56 0.41
N PRO A 195 0.70 6.29 1.42
CA PRO A 195 -0.69 5.91 1.22
C PRO A 195 -1.54 7.07 0.71
N VAL A 196 -2.54 6.73 -0.09
CA VAL A 196 -3.65 7.60 -0.49
C VAL A 196 -4.97 6.92 -0.19
N PHE A 197 -6.01 7.70 0.06
CA PHE A 197 -7.35 7.21 0.33
C PHE A 197 -8.32 7.68 -0.76
N ILE A 198 -9.14 6.76 -1.26
CA ILE A 198 -10.18 7.06 -2.25
C ILE A 198 -11.52 6.64 -1.66
N GLU A 199 -12.36 7.62 -1.39
CA GLU A 199 -13.73 7.43 -0.92
C GLU A 199 -14.65 7.22 -2.14
N LEU A 200 -15.34 6.09 -2.15
CA LEU A 200 -16.18 5.64 -3.26
C LEU A 200 -17.63 5.44 -2.76
N PRO A 201 -18.50 6.44 -2.96
CA PRO A 201 -19.89 6.34 -2.56
C PRO A 201 -20.65 5.24 -3.32
N LEU A 202 -21.60 4.60 -2.63
CA LEU A 202 -22.37 3.48 -3.14
C LEU A 202 -23.14 3.83 -4.42
N ASP A 203 -23.76 5.01 -4.47
CA ASP A 203 -24.51 5.48 -5.62
C ASP A 203 -23.64 5.87 -6.83
N VAL A 204 -22.34 6.03 -6.63
CA VAL A 204 -21.36 6.18 -7.72
C VAL A 204 -20.96 4.82 -8.30
N LEU A 205 -20.85 3.79 -7.45
CA LEU A 205 -20.34 2.47 -7.84
C LEU A 205 -21.38 1.57 -8.47
N TYR A 206 -22.59 1.54 -7.91
CA TYR A 206 -23.67 0.69 -8.38
C TYR A 206 -24.32 1.23 -9.66
N CYS A 207 -25.01 0.36 -10.40
CA CYS A 207 -25.74 0.82 -11.56
C CYS A 207 -26.95 1.68 -11.14
N PRO A 208 -27.35 2.65 -11.97
CA PRO A 208 -28.47 3.54 -11.65
C PRO A 208 -29.76 2.82 -11.29
N LEU A 209 -30.02 1.71 -11.96
CA LEU A 209 -31.22 0.93 -11.72
C LEU A 209 -31.29 0.35 -10.31
N ASP A 210 -30.18 -0.19 -9.81
CA ASP A 210 -30.11 -0.74 -8.45
C ASP A 210 -30.38 0.36 -7.41
N ILE A 211 -29.82 1.56 -7.63
CA ILE A 211 -30.04 2.71 -6.76
C ILE A 211 -31.52 3.15 -6.78
N MET A 212 -32.16 3.17 -7.95
CA MET A 212 -33.57 3.52 -8.08
C MET A 212 -34.49 2.51 -7.36
N VAL A 213 -34.13 1.21 -7.42
CA VAL A 213 -34.87 0.16 -6.69
C VAL A 213 -34.72 0.35 -5.19
N GLU A 214 -33.49 0.61 -4.70
CA GLU A 214 -33.25 0.84 -3.28
C GLU A 214 -33.94 2.11 -2.74
N MET A 215 -34.11 3.12 -3.62
CA MET A 215 -34.84 4.35 -3.30
C MET A 215 -36.38 4.22 -3.40
N GLY A 216 -36.89 3.04 -3.69
CA GLY A 216 -38.33 2.78 -3.75
C GLY A 216 -39.02 3.31 -5.00
N TRP A 217 -38.30 3.56 -6.11
CA TRP A 217 -38.92 3.95 -7.39
C TRP A 217 -39.69 2.82 -8.04
N PHE A 218 -39.31 1.58 -7.72
CA PHE A 218 -39.93 0.37 -8.19
C PHE A 218 -40.25 -0.55 -7.02
N GLU A 219 -41.39 -1.22 -7.06
CA GLU A 219 -41.68 -2.25 -6.08
C GLU A 219 -40.70 -3.41 -6.21
N ARG A 220 -40.10 -3.78 -5.11
CA ARG A 220 -39.27 -4.99 -5.04
C ARG A 220 -40.17 -6.20 -5.22
N THR A 221 -40.02 -6.93 -6.33
CA THR A 221 -40.61 -8.26 -6.42
C THR A 221 -39.95 -9.19 -5.40
N ARG A 222 -40.67 -10.21 -4.91
CA ARG A 222 -40.16 -11.21 -3.93
C ARG A 222 -38.84 -11.88 -4.35
N ARG A 223 -38.35 -11.65 -5.59
CA ARG A 223 -37.09 -12.19 -6.13
C ARG A 223 -36.05 -11.12 -6.48
N GLY A 224 -36.28 -9.87 -6.11
CA GLY A 224 -35.32 -8.78 -6.34
C GLY A 224 -35.11 -8.37 -7.80
N ARG A 225 -35.97 -8.82 -8.74
CA ARG A 225 -35.92 -8.42 -10.16
C ARG A 225 -37.13 -7.57 -10.50
N LEU A 226 -36.93 -6.50 -11.26
CA LEU A 226 -38.00 -5.73 -11.85
C LEU A 226 -38.78 -6.59 -12.84
N THR A 227 -40.10 -6.50 -12.79
CA THR A 227 -40.96 -7.13 -13.83
C THR A 227 -41.00 -6.24 -15.06
N ASP A 228 -41.34 -6.83 -16.23
CA ASP A 228 -41.54 -6.03 -17.45
C ASP A 228 -42.72 -5.06 -17.35
N ALA A 229 -43.64 -5.27 -16.40
CA ALA A 229 -44.70 -4.34 -16.05
C ALA A 229 -44.15 -3.12 -15.28
N ASP A 230 -43.18 -3.30 -14.39
CA ASP A 230 -42.55 -2.20 -13.61
C ASP A 230 -41.78 -1.25 -14.55
N LYS A 231 -41.14 -1.81 -15.59
CA LYS A 231 -40.44 -1.04 -16.62
C LYS A 231 -41.39 -0.18 -17.49
N LYS A 232 -42.65 -0.58 -17.61
CA LYS A 232 -43.67 0.14 -18.42
C LYS A 232 -44.40 1.23 -17.65
N ASN A 233 -44.35 1.23 -16.32
CA ASN A 233 -45.16 2.11 -15.47
C ASN A 233 -44.41 3.28 -14.85
N VAL A 234 -43.20 3.61 -15.33
CA VAL A 234 -42.48 4.81 -14.87
C VAL A 234 -43.15 6.05 -15.44
N VAL A 235 -44.01 6.69 -14.65
CA VAL A 235 -44.65 7.96 -15.00
C VAL A 235 -43.78 9.11 -14.52
N ILE A 236 -43.20 9.87 -15.45
CA ILE A 236 -42.48 11.12 -15.12
C ILE A 236 -43.51 12.26 -15.31
N PRO A 237 -43.72 13.10 -14.29
CA PRO A 237 -44.65 14.23 -14.42
C PRO A 237 -44.10 15.24 -15.44
N GLU A 238 -45.01 15.71 -16.30
CA GLU A 238 -44.70 16.73 -17.32
C GLU A 238 -44.22 18.04 -16.70
N GLU A 239 -44.63 18.33 -15.46
CA GLU A 239 -44.17 19.47 -14.65
C GLU A 239 -42.70 19.39 -14.27
N ALA A 240 -42.11 18.19 -14.10
CA ALA A 240 -40.68 18.00 -13.87
C ALA A 240 -39.81 18.34 -15.09
N LEU A 241 -40.42 18.33 -16.27
CA LEU A 241 -39.77 18.64 -17.56
C LEU A 241 -39.56 20.14 -17.76
N GLN A 242 -40.46 20.98 -17.25
CA GLN A 242 -40.38 22.45 -17.38
C GLN A 242 -39.47 23.13 -16.36
N MET A 243 -39.06 22.42 -15.32
CA MET A 243 -38.32 22.98 -14.17
C MET A 243 -36.78 23.03 -14.34
N ASN A 244 -36.24 22.69 -15.48
CA ASN A 244 -34.78 22.48 -15.63
C ASN A 244 -33.90 23.72 -15.33
N TYR A 245 -34.37 24.93 -15.55
CA TYR A 245 -33.56 26.15 -15.33
C TYR A 245 -33.75 26.76 -13.95
N GLN A 246 -34.95 26.73 -13.39
CA GLN A 246 -35.23 27.23 -12.05
C GLN A 246 -34.78 26.26 -10.95
N LEU A 247 -34.63 24.99 -11.28
CA LEU A 247 -34.29 23.93 -10.34
C LEU A 247 -32.84 23.98 -9.88
N ASP A 248 -31.88 24.37 -10.74
CA ASP A 248 -30.48 24.52 -10.32
C ASP A 248 -30.29 25.69 -9.35
N GLN A 249 -30.99 26.80 -9.53
CA GLN A 249 -31.00 27.88 -8.56
C GLN A 249 -31.69 27.48 -7.25
N TYR A 250 -32.78 26.75 -7.34
CA TYR A 250 -33.54 26.24 -6.20
C TYR A 250 -32.76 25.15 -5.43
N LEU A 251 -32.09 24.24 -6.12
CA LEU A 251 -31.25 23.22 -5.51
C LEU A 251 -30.02 23.80 -4.81
N ASN A 252 -29.47 24.88 -5.35
CA ASN A 252 -28.38 25.61 -4.68
C ASN A 252 -28.86 26.36 -3.44
N SER A 253 -30.08 26.90 -3.44
CA SER A 253 -30.69 27.49 -2.23
C SER A 253 -31.07 26.44 -1.19
N LEU A 254 -31.40 25.21 -1.60
CA LEU A 254 -31.69 24.09 -0.70
C LEU A 254 -30.41 23.46 -0.10
N ARG A 255 -29.25 23.75 -0.65
CA ARG A 255 -27.96 23.26 -0.11
C ARG A 255 -27.67 23.80 1.28
N GLU A 256 -28.10 25.02 1.58
CA GLU A 256 -27.96 25.63 2.90
C GLU A 256 -29.10 25.24 3.88
N ASP A 257 -30.27 24.79 3.38
CA ASP A 257 -31.48 24.53 4.18
C ASP A 257 -32.03 23.09 4.09
N SER A 258 -31.27 22.16 3.53
CA SER A 258 -31.73 20.77 3.22
C SER A 258 -32.24 19.98 4.44
N THR A 259 -31.80 20.34 5.64
CA THR A 259 -32.28 19.75 6.92
C THR A 259 -33.66 20.27 7.35
N VAL A 260 -34.06 21.44 6.88
CA VAL A 260 -35.33 22.09 7.26
C VAL A 260 -36.49 21.63 6.37
N PHE A 261 -36.21 21.37 5.10
CA PHE A 261 -37.22 21.02 4.10
C PHE A 261 -37.87 19.65 4.36
N LEU A 262 -37.09 18.65 4.73
CA LEU A 262 -37.58 17.30 5.03
C LEU A 262 -38.33 17.21 6.37
N ARG A 263 -38.23 18.22 7.26
CA ARG A 263 -38.95 18.28 8.55
C ARG A 263 -40.36 18.84 8.47
N LYS A 264 -40.73 19.53 7.39
CA LYS A 264 -42.00 20.21 7.28
C LYS A 264 -43.11 19.44 6.60
N GLU A 265 -42.82 18.25 6.01
CA GLU A 265 -43.81 17.54 5.25
C GLU A 265 -44.52 16.44 6.04
N THR A 266 -45.82 16.52 6.02
CA THR A 266 -46.75 15.50 6.53
C THR A 266 -46.63 14.20 5.74
N PRO A 267 -47.04 13.04 6.30
CA PRO A 267 -46.90 11.72 5.63
C PRO A 267 -47.57 11.56 4.24
N ASN A 268 -48.29 12.58 3.76
CA ASN A 268 -48.99 12.61 2.48
C ASN A 268 -48.39 13.58 1.44
N SER A 269 -47.19 14.09 1.68
CA SER A 269 -46.54 15.01 0.75
C SER A 269 -45.91 14.27 -0.46
N ASN A 270 -46.24 14.74 -1.57
CA ASN A 270 -46.07 14.38 -2.95
C ASN A 270 -44.88 13.45 -3.27
N PRO A 271 -45.07 12.13 -3.45
CA PRO A 271 -44.03 11.19 -3.85
C PRO A 271 -43.27 11.59 -5.12
N LEU A 272 -43.97 12.32 -6.04
CA LEU A 272 -43.44 12.76 -7.34
C LEU A 272 -42.31 13.78 -7.20
N TYR A 273 -42.38 14.68 -6.22
CA TYR A 273 -41.33 15.67 -5.97
C TYR A 273 -40.03 15.02 -5.47
N VAL A 274 -40.15 14.08 -4.55
CA VAL A 274 -39.02 13.30 -4.05
C VAL A 274 -38.38 12.49 -5.19
N GLN A 275 -39.19 11.87 -6.04
CA GLN A 275 -38.72 11.12 -7.19
C GLN A 275 -37.97 12.02 -8.20
N ALA A 276 -38.51 13.20 -8.53
CA ALA A 276 -37.84 14.17 -9.39
C ALA A 276 -36.47 14.62 -8.80
N TYR A 277 -36.43 14.93 -7.51
CA TYR A 277 -35.17 15.29 -6.82
C TYR A 277 -34.13 14.16 -6.90
N LEU A 278 -34.53 12.93 -6.61
CA LEU A 278 -33.65 11.76 -6.68
C LEU A 278 -33.15 11.51 -8.11
N GLY A 279 -34.01 11.65 -9.11
CA GLY A 279 -33.65 11.52 -10.53
C GLY A 279 -32.59 12.52 -10.99
N ILE A 280 -32.75 13.78 -10.56
CA ILE A 280 -31.76 14.83 -10.86
C ILE A 280 -30.42 14.52 -10.20
N LYS A 281 -30.43 14.06 -8.94
CA LYS A 281 -29.23 13.65 -8.25
C LYS A 281 -28.54 12.48 -8.95
N LEU A 282 -29.29 11.45 -9.35
CA LEU A 282 -28.74 10.33 -10.12
C LEU A 282 -28.16 10.79 -11.47
N LYS A 283 -28.86 11.69 -12.18
CA LYS A 283 -28.34 12.29 -13.40
C LYS A 283 -27.03 13.05 -13.17
N TYR A 284 -26.91 13.77 -12.06
CA TYR A 284 -25.67 14.44 -11.70
C TYR A 284 -24.53 13.44 -11.44
N VAL A 285 -24.81 12.36 -10.70
CA VAL A 285 -23.81 11.33 -10.36
C VAL A 285 -23.35 10.56 -11.59
N HIS A 286 -24.29 10.11 -12.44
CA HIS A 286 -24.00 9.22 -13.57
C HIS A 286 -23.80 9.95 -14.91
N GLY A 287 -24.27 11.20 -15.02
CA GLY A 287 -24.22 11.99 -16.25
C GLY A 287 -25.29 11.61 -17.26
N ASN A 288 -25.15 12.12 -18.48
CA ASN A 288 -26.11 11.93 -19.58
C ASN A 288 -25.71 10.77 -20.52
N THR A 289 -24.66 10.03 -20.23
CA THR A 289 -24.13 9.01 -21.13
C THR A 289 -24.77 7.66 -20.78
N PRO A 290 -25.65 7.11 -21.62
CA PRO A 290 -26.35 5.86 -21.33
C PRO A 290 -25.42 4.63 -21.32
N ILE A 291 -24.30 4.70 -21.99
CA ILE A 291 -23.29 3.62 -22.05
C ILE A 291 -21.92 4.26 -21.93
N MET A 292 -21.17 3.84 -20.92
CA MET A 292 -19.75 4.15 -20.85
C MET A 292 -19.00 3.32 -21.89
N ASP A 293 -18.52 3.99 -22.94
CA ASP A 293 -17.62 3.35 -23.90
C ASP A 293 -16.20 3.32 -23.29
N LEU A 294 -15.91 2.22 -22.62
CA LEU A 294 -14.60 2.00 -21.99
C LEU A 294 -13.44 2.09 -22.98
N THR A 295 -13.71 1.89 -24.28
CA THR A 295 -12.64 1.93 -25.30
C THR A 295 -12.17 3.35 -25.61
N LYS A 296 -12.93 4.36 -25.23
CA LYS A 296 -12.59 5.79 -25.42
C LYS A 296 -11.89 6.43 -24.23
N LEU A 297 -11.78 5.71 -23.12
CA LEU A 297 -11.18 6.22 -21.90
C LEU A 297 -9.69 5.86 -21.83
N ASP A 298 -8.88 6.82 -21.42
CA ASP A 298 -7.48 6.60 -21.14
C ASP A 298 -7.28 6.18 -19.69
N PHE A 299 -6.93 4.91 -19.48
CA PHE A 299 -6.63 4.32 -18.18
C PHE A 299 -5.12 4.27 -17.88
N SER A 300 -4.27 4.74 -18.79
CA SER A 300 -2.82 4.64 -18.67
C SER A 300 -2.30 5.37 -17.42
N PRO A 301 -1.20 4.88 -16.81
CA PRO A 301 -0.58 5.54 -15.68
C PRO A 301 -0.13 6.96 -16.01
N LEU A 302 -0.34 7.89 -15.08
CA LEU A 302 0.23 9.22 -15.15
C LEU A 302 1.73 9.18 -14.80
N PRO A 303 2.56 10.11 -15.37
CA PRO A 303 3.98 10.17 -15.06
C PRO A 303 4.24 10.38 -13.56
N VAL A 304 5.10 9.55 -12.99
CA VAL A 304 5.53 9.65 -11.59
C VAL A 304 6.71 10.62 -11.50
N HIS A 305 6.65 11.56 -10.57
CA HIS A 305 7.74 12.49 -10.32
C HIS A 305 8.69 11.94 -9.25
N ILE A 306 9.92 11.60 -9.65
CA ILE A 306 10.99 11.14 -8.76
C ILE A 306 12.06 12.23 -8.70
N PRO A 307 12.46 12.72 -7.50
CA PRO A 307 13.52 13.70 -7.39
C PRO A 307 14.86 13.06 -7.78
N LEU A 308 15.53 13.66 -8.78
CA LEU A 308 16.83 13.18 -9.27
C LEU A 308 17.99 13.93 -8.59
N PRO A 309 19.17 13.30 -8.44
CA PRO A 309 20.35 13.96 -7.90
C PRO A 309 20.86 15.06 -8.83
N LYS A 310 21.45 16.11 -8.26
CA LYS A 310 22.12 17.14 -9.04
C LYS A 310 23.55 16.71 -9.34
N GLN A 311 24.00 16.93 -10.57
CA GLN A 311 25.36 16.61 -10.99
C GLN A 311 26.42 17.21 -10.06
N SER A 312 26.19 18.45 -9.61
CA SER A 312 27.11 19.13 -8.67
C SER A 312 27.22 18.44 -7.29
N GLU A 313 26.16 17.74 -6.85
CA GLU A 313 26.18 16.98 -5.59
C GLU A 313 26.97 15.68 -5.76
N ILE A 314 26.84 15.02 -6.90
CA ILE A 314 27.65 13.85 -7.29
C ILE A 314 29.13 14.22 -7.35
N GLU A 315 29.50 15.28 -8.06
CA GLU A 315 30.89 15.74 -8.19
C GLU A 315 31.52 16.12 -6.84
N LYS A 316 30.78 16.83 -5.98
CA LYS A 316 31.23 17.15 -4.62
C LYS A 316 31.45 15.87 -3.81
N THR A 317 30.56 14.88 -3.93
CA THR A 317 30.67 13.61 -3.23
C THR A 317 31.91 12.84 -3.71
N ILE A 318 32.16 12.77 -5.01
CA ILE A 318 33.38 12.16 -5.57
C ILE A 318 34.64 12.86 -5.02
N ASN A 319 34.63 14.19 -4.94
CA ASN A 319 35.78 14.91 -4.39
C ASN A 319 36.04 14.64 -2.90
N LEU A 320 34.99 14.41 -2.11
CA LEU A 320 35.13 13.95 -0.72
C LEU A 320 35.73 12.53 -0.68
N LEU A 321 35.21 11.63 -1.50
CA LEU A 321 35.66 10.23 -1.55
C LEU A 321 37.11 10.08 -2.04
N LYS A 322 37.59 10.93 -2.92
CA LYS A 322 39.01 10.91 -3.38
C LYS A 322 40.01 11.03 -2.24
N ASN A 323 39.65 11.72 -1.17
CA ASN A 323 40.54 11.97 -0.01
C ASN A 323 40.23 11.01 1.16
N ALA A 324 39.18 10.25 1.09
CA ALA A 324 38.74 9.36 2.15
C ALA A 324 39.61 8.07 2.20
N LYS A 325 40.02 7.68 3.40
CA LYS A 325 40.75 6.44 3.68
C LYS A 325 39.89 5.39 4.35
N THR A 326 38.91 5.84 5.13
CA THR A 326 38.01 4.99 5.93
C THR A 326 36.53 5.34 5.69
N PRO A 327 36.08 5.45 4.43
CA PRO A 327 34.70 5.79 4.14
C PRO A 327 33.75 4.66 4.54
N VAL A 328 32.51 5.04 4.92
CA VAL A 328 31.44 4.11 5.27
C VAL A 328 30.15 4.49 4.52
N LEU A 329 29.51 3.49 3.93
CA LEU A 329 28.20 3.61 3.30
C LEU A 329 27.10 3.01 4.19
N VAL A 330 26.05 3.75 4.47
CA VAL A 330 24.88 3.28 5.22
C VAL A 330 23.65 3.39 4.33
N LEU A 331 23.05 2.25 4.00
CA LEU A 331 21.87 2.16 3.16
C LEU A 331 20.61 1.90 4.00
N GLY A 332 19.60 2.71 3.82
CA GLY A 332 18.31 2.56 4.46
C GLY A 332 17.21 2.12 3.49
N SER A 333 15.98 2.04 3.98
CA SER A 333 14.84 1.49 3.20
C SER A 333 14.56 2.20 1.88
N GLN A 334 14.82 3.50 1.76
CA GLN A 334 14.49 4.22 0.52
C GLN A 334 15.30 3.77 -0.71
N VAL A 335 16.46 3.14 -0.53
CA VAL A 335 17.23 2.63 -1.69
C VAL A 335 16.52 1.49 -2.41
N THR A 336 15.53 0.84 -1.78
CA THR A 336 14.82 -0.33 -2.31
C THR A 336 13.43 -0.02 -2.84
N ILE A 337 13.04 1.24 -2.93
CA ILE A 337 11.70 1.64 -3.41
C ILE A 337 11.46 1.21 -4.86
N ASP A 338 12.47 1.35 -5.71
CA ASP A 338 12.37 0.99 -7.12
C ASP A 338 12.90 -0.44 -7.34
N ALA A 339 12.02 -1.42 -7.12
CA ALA A 339 12.36 -2.84 -7.20
C ALA A 339 13.03 -3.26 -8.53
N PRO A 340 12.65 -2.76 -9.72
CA PRO A 340 13.34 -3.07 -10.99
C PRO A 340 14.81 -2.67 -11.04
N LEU A 341 15.25 -1.70 -10.24
CA LEU A 341 16.64 -1.21 -10.24
C LEU A 341 17.57 -1.97 -9.28
N MET A 342 17.06 -2.93 -8.50
CA MET A 342 17.83 -3.57 -7.41
C MET A 342 19.12 -4.25 -7.90
N ASN A 343 19.10 -4.95 -9.02
CA ASN A 343 20.31 -5.60 -9.55
C ASN A 343 21.37 -4.56 -9.92
N ARG A 344 20.97 -3.47 -10.57
CA ARG A 344 21.89 -2.37 -10.92
C ARG A 344 22.42 -1.66 -9.68
N LEU A 345 21.59 -1.50 -8.65
CA LEU A 345 22.00 -0.93 -7.37
C LEU A 345 23.06 -1.80 -6.69
N VAL A 346 22.88 -3.13 -6.66
CA VAL A 346 23.87 -4.08 -6.12
C VAL A 346 25.19 -3.98 -6.87
N GLU A 347 25.15 -3.93 -8.20
CA GLU A 347 26.35 -3.74 -9.03
C GLU A 347 27.05 -2.42 -8.70
N SER A 348 26.32 -1.32 -8.58
CA SER A 348 26.85 -0.01 -8.25
C SER A 348 27.48 0.05 -6.86
N VAL A 349 26.86 -0.57 -5.84
CA VAL A 349 27.44 -0.67 -4.50
C VAL A 349 28.71 -1.50 -4.50
N ASN A 350 28.74 -2.60 -5.26
CA ASN A 350 29.95 -3.42 -5.41
C ASN A 350 31.05 -2.67 -6.16
N GLN A 351 30.71 -1.86 -7.15
CA GLN A 351 31.67 -1.03 -7.90
C GLN A 351 32.29 0.06 -7.02
N LEU A 352 31.49 0.71 -6.15
CA LEU A 352 31.99 1.68 -5.18
C LEU A 352 32.96 1.05 -4.18
N GLY A 353 32.81 -0.23 -3.86
CA GLY A 353 33.76 -1.02 -3.09
C GLY A 353 33.91 -0.62 -1.62
N MET A 354 33.00 0.19 -1.07
CA MET A 354 33.07 0.68 0.31
C MET A 354 32.40 -0.29 1.30
N PRO A 355 32.93 -0.37 2.55
CA PRO A 355 32.21 -1.06 3.62
C PRO A 355 30.80 -0.50 3.76
N THR A 356 29.81 -1.38 3.67
CA THR A 356 28.40 -1.01 3.58
C THR A 356 27.60 -1.63 4.72
N PHE A 357 26.87 -0.80 5.46
CA PHE A 357 25.89 -1.21 6.46
C PHE A 357 24.48 -1.08 5.92
N LEU A 358 23.67 -2.10 6.10
CA LEU A 358 22.29 -2.17 5.61
C LEU A 358 21.29 -2.04 6.76
N GLY A 359 20.26 -1.24 6.58
CA GLY A 359 19.17 -1.05 7.53
C GLY A 359 17.78 -1.16 6.88
N GLY A 360 16.77 -1.49 7.70
CA GLY A 360 15.39 -1.63 7.23
C GLY A 360 15.27 -2.60 6.04
N MET A 361 14.53 -2.21 5.03
CA MET A 361 14.31 -3.00 3.81
C MET A 361 15.59 -3.33 3.03
N ALA A 362 16.64 -2.53 3.18
CA ALA A 362 17.91 -2.78 2.48
C ALA A 362 18.70 -3.98 3.05
N ARG A 363 18.31 -4.57 4.19
CA ARG A 363 19.10 -5.63 4.89
C ARG A 363 19.43 -6.84 4.03
N GLY A 364 18.59 -7.18 3.05
CA GLY A 364 18.82 -8.29 2.12
C GLY A 364 19.60 -7.92 0.85
N LEU A 365 19.79 -6.63 0.58
CA LEU A 365 20.24 -6.11 -0.71
C LEU A 365 21.51 -6.76 -1.25
N LEU A 366 22.54 -6.94 -0.44
CA LEU A 366 23.83 -7.48 -0.86
C LEU A 366 23.93 -9.00 -0.70
N GLY A 367 22.84 -9.66 -0.31
CA GLY A 367 22.81 -11.09 -0.08
C GLY A 367 23.67 -11.57 1.10
N ARG A 368 23.65 -12.90 1.34
CA ARG A 368 24.29 -13.53 2.50
C ARG A 368 25.81 -13.30 2.56
N ASN A 369 26.45 -13.26 1.42
CA ASN A 369 27.92 -13.26 1.29
C ASN A 369 28.44 -11.99 0.59
N GLY A 370 27.70 -10.89 0.65
CA GLY A 370 28.10 -9.63 0.05
C GLY A 370 29.52 -9.22 0.45
N LYS A 371 30.40 -9.03 -0.53
CA LYS A 371 31.83 -8.74 -0.29
C LYS A 371 32.03 -7.52 0.61
N TYR A 372 31.26 -6.48 0.40
CA TYR A 372 31.38 -5.19 1.10
C TYR A 372 30.36 -5.02 2.22
N PHE A 373 29.49 -5.99 2.44
CA PHE A 373 28.49 -5.98 3.48
C PHE A 373 29.09 -6.24 4.85
N ILE A 374 28.88 -5.34 5.82
CA ILE A 374 29.24 -5.46 7.23
C ILE A 374 27.95 -5.40 8.05
N ARG A 375 27.66 -6.42 8.85
CA ARG A 375 26.43 -6.52 9.63
C ARG A 375 26.55 -5.93 11.03
N GLN A 376 27.71 -6.05 11.63
CA GLN A 376 27.93 -5.71 13.03
C GLN A 376 29.01 -4.65 13.20
N GLY A 377 29.01 -3.98 14.35
CA GLY A 377 30.05 -3.00 14.64
C GLY A 377 29.84 -1.62 14.03
N ARG A 378 28.65 -1.30 13.50
CA ARG A 378 28.36 -0.02 12.82
C ARG A 378 28.79 1.20 13.64
N THR A 379 28.51 1.24 14.95
CA THR A 379 28.87 2.39 15.81
C THR A 379 30.37 2.63 15.82
N ASN A 380 31.19 1.57 15.94
CA ASN A 380 32.63 1.69 15.93
C ASN A 380 33.15 2.11 14.55
N ALA A 381 32.62 1.49 13.50
CA ALA A 381 32.98 1.84 12.13
C ALA A 381 32.66 3.31 11.78
N LEU A 382 31.53 3.82 12.24
CA LEU A 382 31.16 5.23 12.06
C LEU A 382 32.12 6.14 12.88
N ALA A 383 32.46 5.78 14.11
CA ALA A 383 33.37 6.58 14.95
C ALA A 383 34.77 6.72 14.35
N GLU A 384 35.24 5.72 13.59
CA GLU A 384 36.57 5.69 12.98
C GLU A 384 36.55 6.13 11.49
N SER A 385 35.37 6.42 10.94
CA SER A 385 35.25 6.83 9.53
C SER A 385 35.70 8.27 9.32
N ASP A 386 36.25 8.55 8.15
CA ASP A 386 36.66 9.89 7.68
C ASP A 386 35.69 10.45 6.60
N CYS A 387 34.73 9.67 6.15
CA CYS A 387 33.62 10.08 5.28
C CYS A 387 32.43 9.14 5.47
N VAL A 388 31.23 9.67 5.66
CA VAL A 388 30.01 8.88 5.81
C VAL A 388 29.02 9.24 4.72
N ILE A 389 28.47 8.23 4.05
CA ILE A 389 27.35 8.40 3.10
C ILE A 389 26.11 7.72 3.67
N LEU A 390 25.08 8.50 3.95
CA LEU A 390 23.77 8.04 4.39
C LEU A 390 22.81 8.08 3.19
N CYS A 391 22.51 6.93 2.58
CA CYS A 391 21.57 6.84 1.46
C CYS A 391 20.25 6.20 1.88
N GLY A 392 19.17 6.98 1.89
CA GLY A 392 17.85 6.48 2.28
C GLY A 392 17.75 6.03 3.74
N ALA A 393 18.77 6.30 4.53
CA ALA A 393 18.83 6.06 5.97
C ALA A 393 18.32 7.29 6.74
N VAL A 394 17.72 7.05 7.90
CA VAL A 394 17.18 8.10 8.77
C VAL A 394 17.98 8.16 10.07
N THR A 395 18.28 9.37 10.54
CA THR A 395 19.03 9.61 11.78
C THR A 395 18.11 9.66 13.00
N ASP A 396 17.32 8.62 13.17
CA ASP A 396 16.46 8.39 14.31
C ASP A 396 17.15 7.58 15.42
N PHE A 397 16.36 6.93 16.31
CA PHE A 397 16.90 6.11 17.40
C PHE A 397 17.88 5.02 16.92
N ARG A 398 17.73 4.51 15.68
CA ARG A 398 18.60 3.48 15.09
C ARG A 398 20.03 3.96 14.85
N LEU A 399 20.21 5.25 14.66
CA LEU A 399 21.52 5.94 14.58
C LEU A 399 21.79 6.84 15.81
N GLY A 400 21.09 6.58 16.92
CA GLY A 400 21.24 7.33 18.16
C GLY A 400 20.92 8.82 17.98
N TYR A 401 19.95 9.15 17.13
CA TYR A 401 19.56 10.54 16.79
C TYR A 401 20.72 11.35 16.18
N GLY A 402 21.65 10.68 15.51
CA GLY A 402 22.86 11.27 14.95
C GLY A 402 24.10 11.21 15.85
N ARG A 403 23.98 10.82 17.12
CA ARG A 403 25.15 10.67 18.03
C ARG A 403 26.17 9.62 17.59
N SER A 404 25.72 8.65 16.81
CA SER A 404 26.57 7.60 16.24
C SER A 404 27.45 8.09 15.09
N LEU A 405 27.17 9.28 14.55
CA LEU A 405 27.95 9.87 13.46
C LEU A 405 29.19 10.58 14.01
N PRO A 406 30.33 10.51 13.31
CA PRO A 406 31.55 11.14 13.75
C PRO A 406 31.44 12.68 13.69
N LYS A 407 32.04 13.35 14.64
CA LYS A 407 32.13 14.81 14.65
C LYS A 407 33.25 15.28 13.70
N ASN A 408 33.01 16.40 13.02
CA ASN A 408 33.99 17.04 12.12
C ASN A 408 34.43 16.17 10.93
N VAL A 409 33.58 15.21 10.53
CA VAL A 409 33.80 14.36 9.37
C VAL A 409 32.70 14.67 8.34
N PRO A 410 33.01 14.74 7.04
CA PRO A 410 32.00 14.98 6.03
C PRO A 410 30.96 13.88 6.01
N VAL A 411 29.69 14.29 6.06
CA VAL A 411 28.51 13.42 5.95
C VAL A 411 27.73 13.83 4.71
N VAL A 412 27.55 12.90 3.80
CA VAL A 412 26.65 13.03 2.64
C VAL A 412 25.34 12.35 2.98
N ALA A 413 24.25 13.11 3.03
CA ALA A 413 22.91 12.59 3.31
C ALA A 413 22.05 12.68 2.05
N VAL A 414 21.43 11.56 1.67
CA VAL A 414 20.58 11.45 0.49
C VAL A 414 19.23 10.87 0.90
N ASN A 415 18.16 11.60 0.62
CA ASN A 415 16.80 11.18 0.94
C ASN A 415 15.79 11.91 0.04
N ARG A 416 14.68 11.27 -0.34
CA ARG A 416 13.60 11.93 -1.06
C ARG A 416 12.87 12.97 -0.19
N SER A 417 12.88 12.81 1.16
CA SER A 417 12.23 13.70 2.12
C SER A 417 13.21 14.72 2.68
N VAL A 418 12.88 15.99 2.52
CA VAL A 418 13.61 17.11 3.16
C VAL A 418 13.54 17.02 4.69
N GLU A 419 12.40 16.58 5.23
CA GLU A 419 12.22 16.41 6.68
C GLU A 419 13.18 15.36 7.23
N MET A 420 13.34 14.22 6.53
CA MET A 420 14.24 13.15 6.93
C MET A 420 15.72 13.54 6.75
N LEU A 421 16.04 14.37 5.76
CA LEU A 421 17.40 14.91 5.60
C LEU A 421 17.82 15.82 6.75
N ASN A 422 16.86 16.56 7.31
CA ASN A 422 17.10 17.53 8.37
C ASN A 422 16.80 16.98 9.76
N LEU A 423 16.40 15.71 9.88
CA LEU A 423 16.03 15.12 11.16
C LEU A 423 17.20 15.08 12.13
N ASN A 424 17.05 15.74 13.30
CA ASN A 424 18.05 15.83 14.36
C ASN A 424 19.38 16.52 13.98
N THR A 425 19.40 17.31 12.91
CA THR A 425 20.61 18.05 12.48
C THR A 425 20.95 19.22 13.41
N ASP A 426 19.99 19.64 14.20
CA ASP A 426 20.14 20.67 15.25
C ASP A 426 20.74 20.14 16.56
N LEU A 427 20.84 18.81 16.73
CA LEU A 427 21.26 18.18 17.98
C LEU A 427 22.70 17.68 17.95
N TYR A 428 23.04 16.77 17.06
CA TYR A 428 24.31 16.02 17.16
C TYR A 428 25.12 15.98 15.87
N TRP A 429 24.55 16.28 14.73
CA TRP A 429 25.18 16.13 13.43
C TRP A 429 24.66 17.15 12.43
N SER A 430 25.38 17.34 11.34
CA SER A 430 24.88 18.09 10.19
C SER A 430 25.46 17.51 8.90
N PRO A 431 24.70 17.50 7.80
CA PRO A 431 25.21 17.04 6.53
C PRO A 431 26.16 18.07 5.90
N THR A 432 27.29 17.60 5.37
CA THR A 432 28.17 18.40 4.49
C THR A 432 27.52 18.57 3.12
N ILE A 433 26.86 17.52 2.64
CA ILE A 433 26.05 17.52 1.42
C ILE A 433 24.69 16.93 1.78
N ALA A 434 23.62 17.71 1.57
CA ALA A 434 22.24 17.27 1.69
C ALA A 434 21.63 17.19 0.30
N SER A 435 21.39 16.00 -0.22
CA SER A 435 20.78 15.77 -1.52
C SER A 435 19.33 15.33 -1.36
N GLN A 436 18.40 16.20 -1.74
CA GLN A 436 17.00 15.83 -1.86
C GLN A 436 16.79 15.10 -3.18
N SER A 437 17.11 13.81 -3.20
CA SER A 437 17.01 13.00 -4.42
C SER A 437 16.69 11.54 -4.08
N ASP A 438 16.39 10.77 -5.11
CA ASP A 438 16.24 9.34 -4.98
C ASP A 438 17.57 8.67 -4.61
N PRO A 439 17.65 7.93 -3.48
CA PRO A 439 18.89 7.34 -3.03
C PRO A 439 19.42 6.25 -3.96
N CYS A 440 18.55 5.50 -4.65
CA CYS A 440 18.98 4.51 -5.63
C CYS A 440 19.64 5.19 -6.83
N GLN A 441 18.98 6.18 -7.43
CA GLN A 441 19.52 6.93 -8.57
C GLN A 441 20.83 7.64 -8.20
N PHE A 442 20.89 8.23 -6.99
CA PHE A 442 22.13 8.85 -6.50
C PHE A 442 23.30 7.87 -6.50
N LEU A 443 23.09 6.63 -6.01
CA LEU A 443 24.15 5.61 -5.98
C LEU A 443 24.53 5.11 -7.37
N LEU A 444 23.57 4.98 -8.29
CA LEU A 444 23.83 4.62 -9.70
C LEU A 444 24.72 5.67 -10.38
N GLU A 445 24.37 6.95 -10.22
CA GLU A 445 25.14 8.06 -10.82
C GLU A 445 26.50 8.24 -10.12
N LEU A 446 26.56 8.07 -8.79
CA LEU A 446 27.82 8.14 -8.04
C LEU A 446 28.79 7.04 -8.49
N ALA A 447 28.31 5.80 -8.68
CA ALA A 447 29.13 4.69 -9.16
C ALA A 447 29.63 4.94 -10.58
N ALA A 448 28.76 5.43 -11.48
CA ALA A 448 29.14 5.77 -12.84
C ALA A 448 30.21 6.88 -12.86
N ALA A 449 30.05 7.94 -12.06
CA ALA A 449 31.02 9.03 -11.96
C ALA A 449 32.34 8.56 -11.32
N ALA A 450 32.29 7.67 -10.32
CA ALA A 450 33.49 7.08 -9.73
C ALA A 450 34.31 6.26 -10.74
N ALA A 451 33.65 5.50 -11.61
CA ALA A 451 34.29 4.72 -12.66
C ALA A 451 35.07 5.59 -13.67
N VAL A 452 34.51 6.76 -14.01
CA VAL A 452 35.16 7.72 -14.91
C VAL A 452 36.33 8.43 -14.23
N ALA A 453 36.20 8.70 -12.93
CA ALA A 453 37.21 9.44 -12.14
C ALA A 453 38.42 8.57 -11.74
N ALA A 454 38.32 7.24 -11.83
CA ALA A 454 39.37 6.31 -11.44
C ALA A 454 40.14 5.75 -12.65
N PRO A 455 41.47 5.95 -12.81
CA PRO A 455 42.40 4.91 -12.36
C PRO A 455 43.43 5.38 -11.33
N SER A 456 43.36 6.60 -10.84
CA SER A 456 44.44 7.19 -10.02
C SER A 456 44.04 7.58 -8.58
N THR A 457 42.85 7.16 -8.07
CA THR A 457 42.38 7.63 -6.77
C THR A 457 42.81 6.72 -5.62
N SER A 458 43.27 7.34 -4.53
CA SER A 458 43.66 6.70 -3.27
C SER A 458 42.59 5.82 -2.61
N ILE A 459 41.31 5.99 -2.99
CA ILE A 459 40.17 5.19 -2.52
C ILE A 459 40.43 3.70 -2.68
N HIS A 460 40.95 3.27 -3.83
CA HIS A 460 41.17 1.85 -4.12
C HIS A 460 42.35 1.23 -3.35
N GLN A 461 43.29 2.02 -2.82
CA GLN A 461 44.46 1.49 -2.13
C GLN A 461 44.23 1.26 -0.62
N ALA A 462 43.46 2.13 0.03
CA ALA A 462 43.22 2.05 1.48
C ALA A 462 41.98 1.16 1.84
N LEU A 463 41.01 1.03 0.96
CA LEU A 463 39.77 0.31 1.21
C LEU A 463 39.97 -1.17 1.60
N PRO A 464 40.90 -1.97 1.00
CA PRO A 464 41.06 -3.36 1.41
C PRO A 464 41.48 -3.54 2.87
N SER A 465 42.38 -2.69 3.37
CA SER A 465 42.82 -2.77 4.77
C SER A 465 41.71 -2.37 5.76
N TRP A 466 40.93 -1.34 5.40
CA TRP A 466 39.78 -0.89 6.16
C TRP A 466 38.68 -1.94 6.21
N LEU A 467 38.32 -2.50 5.06
CA LEU A 467 37.33 -3.58 4.96
C LEU A 467 37.75 -4.81 5.78
N ASN A 468 39.02 -5.22 5.68
CA ASN A 468 39.54 -6.37 6.41
C ASN A 468 39.49 -6.13 7.93
N LYS A 469 39.81 -4.91 8.39
CA LYS A 469 39.66 -4.54 9.80
C LYS A 469 38.23 -4.70 10.29
N LEU A 470 37.24 -4.12 9.55
CA LEU A 470 35.85 -4.20 9.93
C LEU A 470 35.33 -5.64 9.92
N LYS A 471 35.73 -6.45 8.95
CA LYS A 471 35.38 -7.89 8.92
C LYS A 471 35.97 -8.68 10.06
N ALA A 472 37.20 -8.36 10.49
CA ALA A 472 37.78 -9.00 11.66
C ALA A 472 37.03 -8.63 12.96
N GLU A 473 36.58 -7.37 13.08
CA GLU A 473 35.76 -6.94 14.20
C GLU A 473 34.35 -7.57 14.17
N GLU A 474 33.75 -7.69 13.00
CA GLU A 474 32.50 -8.41 12.81
C GLU A 474 32.62 -9.86 13.29
N LEU A 475 33.66 -10.58 12.84
CA LEU A 475 33.91 -11.96 13.24
C LEU A 475 34.04 -12.12 14.75
N LYS A 476 34.74 -11.21 15.42
CA LYS A 476 34.84 -11.22 16.89
C LYS A 476 33.48 -11.14 17.55
N LYS A 477 32.59 -10.26 17.06
CA LYS A 477 31.23 -10.13 17.60
C LYS A 477 30.35 -11.35 17.28
N GLU A 478 30.51 -11.95 16.10
CA GLU A 478 29.81 -13.18 15.76
C GLU A 478 30.22 -14.35 16.68
N LEU A 479 31.49 -14.47 17.00
CA LEU A 479 31.98 -15.48 17.96
C LEU A 479 31.39 -15.27 19.36
N VAL A 480 31.31 -14.02 19.83
CA VAL A 480 30.65 -13.70 21.12
C VAL A 480 29.17 -14.08 21.09
N ASN A 481 28.45 -13.77 19.99
CA ASN A 481 27.06 -14.13 19.87
C ASN A 481 26.84 -15.66 19.78
N ALA A 482 27.74 -16.37 19.10
CA ALA A 482 27.70 -17.84 19.03
C ALA A 482 27.94 -18.47 20.43
N ALA A 483 28.81 -17.91 21.25
CA ALA A 483 28.99 -18.34 22.65
C ALA A 483 27.69 -18.13 23.45
N LYS A 484 27.07 -16.96 23.33
CA LYS A 484 25.81 -16.63 24.02
C LYS A 484 24.63 -17.52 23.62
N CYS A 485 24.64 -18.11 22.42
CA CYS A 485 23.59 -19.06 22.00
C CYS A 485 23.50 -20.29 22.91
N ASN A 486 24.61 -20.63 23.60
CA ASN A 486 24.66 -21.81 24.47
C ASN A 486 24.41 -21.47 25.96
N GLU A 487 24.22 -20.20 26.28
CA GLU A 487 23.90 -19.78 27.65
C GLU A 487 22.41 -20.12 27.93
N PRO A 488 22.07 -20.70 29.09
CA PRO A 488 20.69 -20.93 29.47
C PRO A 488 19.97 -19.59 29.68
N ALA A 489 18.73 -19.51 29.26
CA ALA A 489 17.87 -18.37 29.51
C ALA A 489 16.84 -18.74 30.57
N PHE A 490 16.67 -17.91 31.58
CA PHE A 490 15.70 -18.14 32.65
C PHE A 490 14.66 -17.03 32.68
N GLY A 491 13.44 -17.41 33.02
CA GLY A 491 12.35 -16.48 33.23
C GLY A 491 12.58 -15.57 34.43
N THR A 492 11.95 -14.39 34.40
CA THR A 492 11.93 -13.41 35.50
C THR A 492 10.50 -13.21 36.01
N GLY A 493 10.35 -12.64 37.22
CA GLY A 493 9.03 -12.44 37.82
C GLY A 493 8.32 -13.76 38.14
N ASP A 494 7.09 -13.92 37.70
CA ASP A 494 6.26 -15.10 37.97
C ASP A 494 6.81 -16.40 37.36
N GLN A 495 7.77 -16.29 36.45
CA GLN A 495 8.47 -17.41 35.81
C GLN A 495 9.91 -17.58 36.32
N GLN A 496 10.24 -17.02 37.47
CA GLN A 496 11.60 -17.11 38.02
C GLN A 496 12.04 -18.57 38.15
N GLY A 497 13.21 -18.89 37.58
CA GLY A 497 13.80 -20.23 37.61
C GLY A 497 13.27 -21.19 36.52
N VAL A 498 12.29 -20.78 35.71
CA VAL A 498 11.86 -21.57 34.55
C VAL A 498 12.87 -21.38 33.43
N GLU A 499 13.41 -22.48 32.89
CA GLU A 499 14.28 -22.41 31.70
C GLU A 499 13.46 -22.06 30.47
N LEU A 500 13.86 -20.98 29.80
CA LEU A 500 13.23 -20.46 28.59
C LEU A 500 14.12 -20.73 27.37
N ILE A 501 13.50 -20.68 26.19
CA ILE A 501 14.23 -20.79 24.93
C ILE A 501 15.10 -19.52 24.76
N ASN A 502 16.41 -19.71 24.66
CA ASN A 502 17.33 -18.61 24.32
C ASN A 502 17.04 -18.12 22.89
N PRO A 503 16.65 -16.84 22.70
CA PRO A 503 16.33 -16.31 21.37
C PRO A 503 17.47 -16.42 20.36
N LEU A 504 18.72 -16.23 20.78
CA LEU A 504 19.87 -16.39 19.90
C LEU A 504 20.04 -17.82 19.42
N LYS A 505 19.80 -18.81 20.31
CA LYS A 505 19.83 -20.24 19.94
C LYS A 505 18.72 -20.56 18.93
N LEU A 506 17.49 -20.09 19.21
CA LEU A 506 16.35 -20.26 18.30
C LEU A 506 16.68 -19.75 16.91
N PHE A 507 17.15 -18.50 16.77
CA PHE A 507 17.50 -17.91 15.49
C PHE A 507 18.70 -18.58 14.84
N SER A 508 19.67 -19.06 15.60
CA SER A 508 20.81 -19.80 15.07
C SER A 508 20.39 -21.14 14.44
N GLU A 509 19.45 -21.86 15.07
CA GLU A 509 18.91 -23.11 14.51
C GLU A 509 18.01 -22.82 13.29
N LEU A 510 17.21 -21.75 13.35
CA LEU A 510 16.41 -21.30 12.23
C LEU A 510 17.29 -20.95 11.03
N GLU A 511 18.41 -20.23 11.23
CA GLU A 511 19.35 -19.87 10.16
C GLU A 511 19.92 -21.10 9.44
N LYS A 512 20.14 -22.21 10.14
CA LYS A 512 20.59 -23.48 9.53
C LYS A 512 19.52 -24.15 8.70
N SER A 513 18.23 -23.98 9.10
CA SER A 513 17.08 -24.64 8.50
C SER A 513 16.44 -23.86 7.33
N LEU A 514 16.75 -22.58 7.20
CA LEU A 514 16.15 -21.72 6.19
C LEU A 514 16.57 -22.11 4.76
N PRO A 515 15.62 -22.29 3.84
CA PRO A 515 15.90 -22.46 2.41
C PRO A 515 16.65 -21.26 1.82
N THR A 516 17.40 -21.50 0.76
CA THR A 516 18.21 -20.45 0.11
C THR A 516 17.39 -19.34 -0.56
N ASN A 517 16.13 -19.60 -0.85
CA ASN A 517 15.20 -18.68 -1.51
C ASN A 517 14.13 -18.13 -0.56
N SER A 518 14.39 -18.10 0.76
CA SER A 518 13.46 -17.60 1.77
C SER A 518 13.37 -16.09 1.74
N ILE A 519 12.14 -15.57 1.85
CA ILE A 519 11.84 -14.17 2.17
C ILE A 519 11.65 -14.09 3.69
N LEU A 520 12.40 -13.21 4.33
CA LEU A 520 12.31 -13.01 5.78
C LEU A 520 11.43 -11.80 6.08
N VAL A 521 10.40 -12.02 6.91
CA VAL A 521 9.54 -10.96 7.44
C VAL A 521 9.69 -10.96 8.94
N ALA A 522 10.16 -9.87 9.53
CA ALA A 522 10.31 -9.71 10.97
C ALA A 522 9.37 -8.61 11.46
N ASP A 523 8.54 -8.96 12.43
CA ASP A 523 7.69 -8.03 13.15
C ASP A 523 8.49 -7.30 14.24
N GLY A 524 7.96 -6.18 14.74
CA GLY A 524 8.60 -5.31 15.73
C GLY A 524 8.94 -5.98 17.06
N GLY A 525 9.55 -5.22 17.98
CA GLY A 525 9.96 -5.65 19.30
C GLY A 525 11.38 -6.25 19.33
N ASP A 526 11.72 -6.90 20.44
CA ASP A 526 13.07 -7.45 20.69
C ASP A 526 13.45 -8.55 19.69
N PHE A 527 12.48 -9.25 19.14
CA PHE A 527 12.71 -10.32 18.18
C PHE A 527 13.33 -9.82 16.88
N VAL A 528 12.87 -8.69 16.34
CA VAL A 528 13.45 -8.15 15.10
C VAL A 528 14.90 -7.76 15.29
N ALA A 529 15.26 -7.20 16.46
CA ALA A 529 16.63 -6.86 16.78
C ALA A 529 17.51 -8.13 16.83
N THR A 530 17.07 -9.16 17.53
CA THR A 530 17.79 -10.44 17.63
C THR A 530 17.89 -11.15 16.28
N ALA A 531 16.81 -11.17 15.49
CA ALA A 531 16.80 -11.69 14.13
C ALA A 531 17.83 -10.97 13.24
N ALA A 532 17.90 -9.65 13.33
CA ALA A 532 18.83 -8.84 12.56
C ALA A 532 20.31 -9.12 12.86
N TYR A 533 20.63 -9.57 14.08
CA TYR A 533 21.99 -9.98 14.44
C TYR A 533 22.33 -11.39 13.98
N THR A 534 21.35 -12.28 13.95
CA THR A 534 21.60 -13.72 13.78
C THR A 534 21.30 -14.20 12.37
N LEU A 535 20.12 -13.82 11.83
CA LEU A 535 19.68 -14.26 10.50
C LEU A 535 20.45 -13.53 9.40
N ARG A 536 20.81 -14.27 8.36
CA ARG A 536 21.46 -13.73 7.16
C ARG A 536 20.49 -13.82 5.99
N PRO A 537 19.90 -12.70 5.53
CA PRO A 537 19.06 -12.71 4.35
C PRO A 537 19.81 -13.37 3.18
N ARG A 538 19.15 -14.33 2.53
CA ARG A 538 19.81 -15.22 1.56
C ARG A 538 19.74 -14.70 0.13
N GLY A 539 18.93 -13.71 -0.12
CA GLY A 539 18.70 -13.05 -1.40
C GLY A 539 17.68 -11.96 -1.19
N GLU A 540 17.49 -11.25 -2.05
CA GLU A 540 16.72 -10.13 -2.55
C GLU A 540 15.84 -9.34 -1.56
N ILE A 541 15.17 -9.90 -0.53
CA ILE A 541 14.20 -9.11 0.22
C ILE A 541 14.18 -9.48 1.71
N PHE A 542 14.36 -8.46 2.56
CA PHE A 542 14.08 -8.47 3.98
C PHE A 542 13.02 -7.41 4.28
N ILE A 543 11.85 -7.82 4.77
CA ILE A 543 10.79 -6.90 5.20
C ILE A 543 10.94 -6.67 6.70
N ASP A 544 11.27 -5.44 7.06
CA ASP A 544 11.41 -4.99 8.44
C ASP A 544 10.24 -4.06 8.77
N ASN A 545 9.36 -4.50 9.66
CA ASN A 545 8.24 -3.71 10.17
C ASN A 545 8.60 -2.94 11.45
N PHE A 546 9.81 -2.45 11.55
CA PHE A 546 10.33 -1.74 12.72
C PHE A 546 9.54 -0.47 13.12
N PHE A 547 8.56 -0.06 12.33
CA PHE A 547 7.76 1.13 12.60
C PHE A 547 6.55 0.89 13.50
N PHE A 548 6.37 -0.33 14.03
CA PHE A 548 5.34 -0.55 15.02
C PHE A 548 5.70 0.09 16.35
N TRP A 549 4.86 1.02 16.73
CA TRP A 549 4.86 1.58 18.07
C TRP A 549 4.48 0.47 19.05
N GLU A 550 5.32 0.29 20.05
CA GLU A 550 5.09 -0.60 21.18
C GLU A 550 3.81 -0.22 21.93
N GLN A 551 2.68 -0.80 21.55
CA GLN A 551 1.48 -0.76 22.39
C GLN A 551 1.55 -1.95 23.34
N LYS A 552 1.96 -1.68 24.59
CA LYS A 552 1.87 -2.64 25.67
C LYS A 552 0.43 -3.09 25.81
N GLY A 553 0.13 -4.32 25.41
CA GLY A 553 -1.07 -5.02 25.81
C GLY A 553 -2.15 -5.31 24.77
N SER A 554 -1.87 -5.36 23.49
CA SER A 554 -2.82 -5.83 22.48
C SER A 554 -2.39 -7.14 21.83
N ASP A 555 -3.34 -8.07 21.72
CA ASP A 555 -3.20 -9.31 20.98
C ASP A 555 -3.09 -9.01 19.49
N PHE A 556 -1.94 -9.31 18.86
CA PHE A 556 -1.71 -9.06 17.46
C PHE A 556 -1.91 -10.31 16.62
N PHE A 557 -2.62 -10.12 15.50
CA PHE A 557 -2.90 -11.13 14.49
C PHE A 557 -1.77 -11.24 13.48
N PHE A 558 -1.46 -12.46 13.07
CA PHE A 558 -0.44 -12.78 12.08
C PHE A 558 -1.02 -12.74 10.67
N LEU A 559 -0.30 -12.14 9.75
CA LEU A 559 -0.58 -12.25 8.34
C LEU A 559 0.31 -13.35 7.73
N VAL A 560 -0.30 -14.40 7.25
CA VAL A 560 0.40 -15.49 6.54
C VAL A 560 0.18 -15.30 5.05
N PHE A 561 1.24 -15.00 4.31
CA PHE A 561 1.21 -14.99 2.86
C PHE A 561 1.62 -16.36 2.31
N PHE A 562 0.76 -16.95 1.50
CA PHE A 562 1.12 -18.07 0.63
C PHE A 562 1.44 -17.54 -0.76
N LEU A 563 2.69 -17.24 -1.02
CA LEU A 563 3.21 -17.16 -2.38
C LEU A 563 4.07 -18.39 -2.64
N TYR A 564 4.21 -18.78 -3.87
CA TYR A 564 4.77 -20.05 -4.38
C TYR A 564 6.21 -20.41 -3.92
N ARG A 565 6.75 -19.74 -2.91
CA ARG A 565 8.06 -19.96 -2.32
C ARG A 565 7.95 -19.95 -0.79
N SER A 566 8.79 -20.70 -0.11
CA SER A 566 8.75 -20.89 1.34
C SER A 566 8.97 -19.60 2.11
N PHE A 567 8.03 -19.23 2.99
CA PHE A 567 8.13 -18.10 3.91
C PHE A 567 8.42 -18.58 5.33
N VAL A 568 9.24 -17.84 6.04
CA VAL A 568 9.39 -17.96 7.49
C VAL A 568 9.08 -16.63 8.14
N MET A 569 8.09 -16.63 8.99
CA MET A 569 7.68 -15.46 9.76
C MET A 569 8.19 -15.60 11.19
N VAL A 570 8.78 -14.52 11.72
CA VAL A 570 9.25 -14.46 13.11
C VAL A 570 8.60 -13.24 13.76
N GLY A 571 7.73 -13.49 14.73
CA GLY A 571 7.00 -12.44 15.44
C GLY A 571 7.25 -12.47 16.95
N SER A 572 7.06 -11.34 17.61
CA SER A 572 7.12 -11.23 19.08
C SER A 572 5.74 -11.45 19.69
N TRP A 573 5.66 -12.34 20.68
CA TRP A 573 4.49 -12.52 21.51
C TRP A 573 4.77 -12.13 22.96
N CYS A 574 3.84 -11.38 23.54
CA CYS A 574 3.87 -11.12 24.98
C CYS A 574 3.37 -12.36 25.72
N LEU A 575 4.26 -13.01 26.46
CA LEU A 575 4.03 -14.26 27.22
C LEU A 575 3.20 -14.04 28.49
N ARG A 576 2.07 -13.34 28.44
CA ARG A 576 1.13 -13.35 29.55
C ARG A 576 -0.10 -14.16 29.18
N ASN A 577 -0.21 -15.35 29.79
CA ASN A 577 -1.36 -16.27 29.73
C ASN A 577 -1.62 -16.93 28.39
N ILE A 578 -0.87 -18.00 28.07
CA ILE A 578 -1.32 -18.84 26.98
C ILE A 578 -0.92 -20.31 27.12
N ARG A 579 -1.94 -21.14 27.11
CA ARG A 579 -1.90 -22.44 26.43
C ARG A 579 -2.02 -22.17 24.94
N CYS A 580 -0.94 -21.78 24.26
CA CYS A 580 -0.94 -21.57 22.81
C CYS A 580 -0.10 -22.61 22.10
N ARG A 581 -0.75 -23.24 21.13
CA ARG A 581 -0.09 -24.12 20.17
C ARG A 581 0.64 -23.26 19.16
N TRP A 582 1.96 -23.37 19.11
CA TRP A 582 2.80 -22.78 18.08
C TRP A 582 2.56 -23.48 16.75
N TRP A 583 2.26 -22.71 15.72
CA TRP A 583 2.23 -23.20 14.35
C TRP A 583 3.44 -22.64 13.61
N PHE A 584 4.42 -23.50 13.37
CA PHE A 584 5.47 -23.23 12.39
C PHE A 584 4.98 -23.72 11.04
N CYS A 585 4.81 -22.85 10.07
CA CYS A 585 4.61 -23.25 8.68
C CYS A 585 5.98 -23.49 8.03
N ILE A 586 6.49 -24.70 8.16
CA ILE A 586 7.63 -25.17 7.36
C ILE A 586 7.04 -25.74 6.08
N SER A 587 7.65 -25.38 4.95
CA SER A 587 7.23 -25.64 3.57
C SER A 587 6.45 -26.94 3.32
N SER A 588 5.54 -26.89 2.36
CA SER A 588 4.63 -27.94 1.91
C SER A 588 5.23 -29.31 1.62
N SER A 589 6.54 -29.47 1.56
CA SER A 589 7.22 -30.77 1.38
C SER A 589 7.34 -31.62 2.65
N LEU A 590 7.16 -31.03 3.85
CA LEU A 590 7.20 -31.77 5.12
C LEU A 590 5.79 -32.05 5.69
N ALA A 591 4.75 -31.41 5.21
CA ALA A 591 3.37 -31.60 5.68
C ALA A 591 2.71 -32.87 5.14
N PHE A 592 3.22 -33.50 4.09
CA PHE A 592 2.62 -34.70 3.48
C PHE A 592 3.04 -36.03 4.11
N SER A 593 4.05 -36.07 4.96
CA SER A 593 4.49 -37.33 5.59
C SER A 593 3.90 -37.63 6.97
N ARG A 594 3.07 -36.75 7.54
CA ARG A 594 2.46 -36.93 8.88
C ARG A 594 0.94 -37.02 8.91
N LYS A 595 0.27 -37.34 7.82
CA LYS A 595 -1.18 -37.58 7.79
C LYS A 595 -1.61 -39.05 7.98
N ARG A 596 -0.71 -39.89 8.46
CA ARG A 596 -1.08 -41.24 8.94
C ARG A 596 -0.57 -41.40 10.38
N ASN A 597 -1.34 -41.02 11.35
CA ASN A 597 -1.37 -41.51 12.73
C ASN A 597 -1.95 -40.46 13.70
N LEU A 598 -3.18 -40.05 13.50
CA LEU A 598 -3.94 -39.28 14.51
C LEU A 598 -5.43 -39.70 14.56
N ASP A 599 -5.74 -40.96 14.25
CA ASP A 599 -7.11 -41.49 14.44
C ASP A 599 -7.23 -42.41 15.67
N HIS A 600 -6.40 -42.24 16.67
CA HIS A 600 -6.61 -42.85 17.99
C HIS A 600 -6.11 -41.89 19.06
N LEU A 601 -7.02 -41.08 19.59
CA LEU A 601 -7.12 -40.68 21.01
C LEU A 601 -8.24 -39.63 21.12
N GLY A 602 -9.29 -40.04 21.82
CA GLY A 602 -10.59 -39.51 22.11
C GLY A 602 -10.81 -38.04 22.49
#